data_719c69f4ac8d9f71da01d26b9789d6e3
#
_entry.id   719c69f4ac8d9f71da01d26b9789d6e3
#
_cell.length_a   1.000
_cell.length_b   1.000
_cell.length_c   1.000
_cell.angle_alpha   90.00
_cell.angle_beta   90.00
_cell.angle_gamma   90.00
#
_symmetry.space_group_name_H-M   'P 1'
#
loop_
_entity.id
_entity.type
_entity.pdbx_description
1 polymer ?
#
loop_
_entity_poly.entity_id
_entity_poly.type
_entity_poly.pdbx_seq_one_letter_code
_entity_poly.pdbx_strand_id
1 'polypeptide(L)'
;MALDSAIKNQLQEYMTRLVNPIKLVAYVDENPASKEMIEMLEEVGSLSEKITLSKELDTSKRIPSFEVNREEEASGITFAGIPSGHEFTSFVLALLQASGYPLKIEAEKIEQIKNIEGNFHFETYISLSCHNCPDVVQALNAMSIINPNISHVMIDGALFQKEVEDKQIMAVPTIFLNGKIFGQGRMELDEIVNKIDSSASLKEAEKLSKKEAYDVLIIGGGPAGASAAIYSARKGIRTGIVSERFGGQVMDTLGIENFISVKATEGPKLVTALEEHVKEYEVDIMNLQRAKSVQKNDLDSLFEIELENGGKLKSKSVIVATGARWKELNVPGEKEFKGKGVAYCPHCDGPLFKGKHVAVIGGGNSGVEAAIDLANIVGHVTLFEFASELKADDILQKRLYSLSNVDVILNAQTTEVIGKDKVNGMIYLDRISNEKKTIELEGIFIQIGLLPNTDFVKNTVDLSKFGEIMIDNHNQSSLPGLFAAGDVTTVPYKQIIIAMGEGAKASLGAFDYLIRQ
;
A
#
# COMPACT_ATOMS: atom_id res chain seq x y z
N MET A 1 9.62 28.24 -16.45
CA MET A 1 10.82 27.72 -15.69
C MET A 1 11.79 27.12 -16.70
N ALA A 2 12.94 27.72 -16.96
CA ALA A 2 13.92 27.16 -17.90
C ALA A 2 14.44 25.81 -17.33
N LEU A 3 14.45 24.76 -18.17
CA LEU A 3 15.01 23.47 -17.78
C LEU A 3 16.50 23.62 -17.43
N ASP A 4 16.93 23.03 -16.32
CA ASP A 4 18.36 22.94 -15.99
C ASP A 4 19.13 22.29 -17.14
N SER A 5 20.34 22.78 -17.41
CA SER A 5 21.18 22.32 -18.52
C SER A 5 21.46 20.79 -18.45
N ALA A 6 21.57 20.20 -17.26
CA ALA A 6 21.74 18.76 -17.08
C ALA A 6 20.48 17.99 -17.49
N ILE A 7 19.31 18.44 -17.06
CA ILE A 7 18.00 17.89 -17.43
C ILE A 7 17.78 18.02 -18.93
N LYS A 8 18.14 19.17 -19.52
CA LYS A 8 17.99 19.41 -20.96
C LYS A 8 18.84 18.45 -21.79
N ASN A 9 20.10 18.21 -21.41
CA ASN A 9 20.97 17.27 -22.09
C ASN A 9 20.44 15.83 -22.01
N GLN A 10 19.95 15.42 -20.84
CA GLN A 10 19.35 14.10 -20.66
C GLN A 10 18.06 13.96 -21.47
N LEU A 11 17.23 15.01 -21.49
CA LEU A 11 16.00 15.03 -22.27
C LEU A 11 16.30 14.93 -23.78
N GLN A 12 17.31 15.64 -24.27
CA GLN A 12 17.73 15.59 -25.66
C GLN A 12 18.14 14.16 -26.07
N GLU A 13 18.82 13.43 -25.21
CA GLU A 13 19.13 12.00 -25.46
C GLU A 13 17.86 11.16 -25.56
N TYR A 14 16.87 11.36 -24.68
CA TYR A 14 15.60 10.64 -24.76
C TYR A 14 14.82 11.01 -26.04
N MET A 15 14.83 12.25 -26.48
CA MET A 15 14.11 12.69 -27.69
C MET A 15 14.67 12.06 -28.97
N THR A 16 15.92 11.58 -28.99
CA THR A 16 16.46 10.79 -30.11
C THR A 16 15.74 9.45 -30.28
N ARG A 17 15.06 8.96 -29.24
CA ARG A 17 14.35 7.66 -29.21
C ARG A 17 12.89 7.78 -29.69
N LEU A 18 12.41 8.97 -30.04
CA LEU A 18 11.08 9.14 -30.62
C LEU A 18 10.97 8.38 -31.93
N VAL A 19 9.96 7.50 -32.05
CA VAL A 19 9.73 6.67 -33.23
C VAL A 19 9.01 7.47 -34.32
N ASN A 20 7.82 7.97 -34.01
CA ASN A 20 6.99 8.75 -34.93
C ASN A 20 6.83 10.20 -34.42
N PRO A 21 6.42 11.13 -35.31
CA PRO A 21 6.06 12.48 -34.90
C PRO A 21 4.92 12.49 -33.86
N ILE A 22 4.99 13.45 -32.95
CA ILE A 22 3.97 13.76 -31.94
C ILE A 22 3.55 15.21 -32.02
N LYS A 23 2.30 15.47 -31.67
CA LYS A 23 1.72 16.80 -31.58
C LYS A 23 1.31 17.09 -30.15
N LEU A 24 1.84 18.18 -29.60
CA LEU A 24 1.38 18.76 -28.34
C LEU A 24 0.31 19.80 -28.65
N VAL A 25 -0.87 19.65 -28.05
CA VAL A 25 -1.98 20.59 -28.20
C VAL A 25 -2.20 21.26 -26.86
N ALA A 26 -1.79 22.52 -26.73
CA ALA A 26 -1.86 23.26 -25.48
C ALA A 26 -3.10 24.15 -25.43
N TYR A 27 -3.90 23.98 -24.37
CA TYR A 27 -5.06 24.81 -24.03
C TYR A 27 -4.63 25.83 -22.99
N VAL A 28 -4.49 27.10 -23.43
CA VAL A 28 -3.85 28.17 -22.65
C VAL A 28 -4.58 29.48 -22.80
N ASP A 29 -4.42 30.32 -21.80
CA ASP A 29 -4.87 31.72 -21.77
C ASP A 29 -3.72 32.65 -21.38
N GLU A 30 -4.01 33.92 -20.99
CA GLU A 30 -2.99 34.91 -20.64
C GLU A 30 -2.46 34.81 -19.19
N ASN A 31 -2.89 33.82 -18.41
CA ASN A 31 -2.45 33.68 -17.02
C ASN A 31 -0.97 33.26 -16.91
N PRO A 32 -0.31 33.52 -15.76
CA PRO A 32 1.11 33.17 -15.57
C PRO A 32 1.43 31.69 -15.75
N ALA A 33 0.54 30.78 -15.27
CA ALA A 33 0.75 29.35 -15.37
C ALA A 33 0.66 28.85 -16.82
N SER A 34 -0.23 29.44 -17.64
CA SER A 34 -0.31 29.17 -19.07
C SER A 34 0.98 29.59 -19.78
N LYS A 35 1.57 30.75 -19.45
CA LYS A 35 2.82 31.23 -20.02
C LYS A 35 3.99 30.31 -19.64
N GLU A 36 4.07 29.91 -18.39
CA GLU A 36 5.10 28.97 -17.91
C GLU A 36 5.00 27.61 -18.59
N MET A 37 3.79 27.06 -18.76
CA MET A 37 3.55 25.84 -19.50
C MET A 37 4.03 25.92 -20.93
N ILE A 38 3.69 26.99 -21.63
CA ILE A 38 4.12 27.22 -23.03
C ILE A 38 5.64 27.31 -23.13
N GLU A 39 6.31 28.03 -22.25
CA GLU A 39 7.78 28.10 -22.22
C GLU A 39 8.40 26.70 -22.12
N MET A 40 7.88 25.84 -21.22
CA MET A 40 8.33 24.45 -21.07
C MET A 40 8.08 23.65 -22.35
N LEU A 41 6.87 23.72 -22.92
CA LEU A 41 6.52 22.96 -24.13
C LEU A 41 7.30 23.42 -25.37
N GLU A 42 7.58 24.70 -25.53
CA GLU A 42 8.43 25.24 -26.58
C GLU A 42 9.88 24.76 -26.41
N GLU A 43 10.39 24.76 -25.19
CA GLU A 43 11.74 24.26 -24.91
C GLU A 43 11.84 22.75 -25.24
N VAL A 44 10.88 21.94 -24.82
CA VAL A 44 10.82 20.50 -25.15
C VAL A 44 10.66 20.29 -26.65
N GLY A 45 9.77 21.04 -27.31
CA GLY A 45 9.58 20.99 -28.77
C GLY A 45 10.84 21.29 -29.55
N SER A 46 11.69 22.19 -29.04
CA SER A 46 12.96 22.55 -29.68
C SER A 46 14.01 21.43 -29.70
N LEU A 47 13.81 20.39 -28.91
CA LEU A 47 14.77 19.27 -28.78
C LEU A 47 14.63 18.21 -29.88
N SER A 48 13.55 18.22 -30.65
CA SER A 48 13.34 17.25 -31.74
C SER A 48 12.40 17.78 -32.80
N GLU A 49 12.78 17.62 -34.08
CA GLU A 49 11.90 17.94 -35.22
C GLU A 49 10.62 17.08 -35.27
N LYS A 50 10.58 15.98 -34.50
CA LYS A 50 9.40 15.14 -34.39
C LYS A 50 8.35 15.66 -33.40
N ILE A 51 8.58 16.78 -32.74
CA ILE A 51 7.63 17.38 -31.80
C ILE A 51 7.08 18.66 -32.39
N THR A 52 5.77 18.73 -32.58
CA THR A 52 5.06 19.93 -32.98
C THR A 52 4.17 20.44 -31.84
N LEU A 53 4.06 21.76 -31.71
CA LEU A 53 3.25 22.43 -30.70
C LEU A 53 2.17 23.28 -31.37
N SER A 54 0.91 23.09 -30.99
CA SER A 54 -0.19 24.00 -31.31
C SER A 54 -0.77 24.59 -30.03
N LYS A 55 -1.24 25.86 -30.14
CA LYS A 55 -1.90 26.57 -29.02
C LYS A 55 -3.35 26.77 -29.39
N GLU A 56 -4.24 26.40 -28.50
CA GLU A 56 -5.69 26.53 -28.71
C GLU A 56 -6.34 27.21 -27.50
N LEU A 57 -7.44 27.90 -27.73
CA LEU A 57 -8.29 28.43 -26.66
C LEU A 57 -9.63 27.67 -26.69
N ASP A 58 -9.80 26.75 -25.74
CA ASP A 58 -11.04 26.03 -25.53
C ASP A 58 -11.43 26.10 -24.06
N THR A 59 -12.43 26.90 -23.75
CA THR A 59 -12.91 27.14 -22.39
C THR A 59 -13.66 25.95 -21.79
N SER A 60 -13.91 24.90 -22.56
CA SER A 60 -14.46 23.62 -22.05
C SER A 60 -13.39 22.72 -21.45
N LYS A 61 -12.12 23.00 -21.73
CA LYS A 61 -10.95 22.29 -21.20
C LYS A 61 -10.43 22.95 -19.93
N ARG A 62 -9.67 22.21 -19.13
CA ARG A 62 -8.88 22.80 -18.02
C ARG A 62 -7.78 23.69 -18.61
N ILE A 63 -7.61 24.88 -18.08
CA ILE A 63 -6.60 25.84 -18.50
C ILE A 63 -5.70 26.20 -17.30
N PRO A 64 -4.38 26.01 -17.39
CA PRO A 64 -3.63 25.44 -18.50
C PRO A 64 -3.66 23.91 -18.53
N SER A 65 -3.72 23.36 -19.74
CA SER A 65 -3.54 21.92 -19.95
C SER A 65 -2.95 21.66 -21.33
N PHE A 66 -2.46 20.46 -21.58
CA PHE A 66 -2.05 20.04 -22.92
C PHE A 66 -2.27 18.54 -23.13
N GLU A 67 -2.51 18.19 -24.37
CA GLU A 67 -2.61 16.82 -24.85
C GLU A 67 -1.31 16.39 -25.53
N VAL A 68 -0.98 15.11 -25.39
CA VAL A 68 0.16 14.47 -26.07
C VAL A 68 -0.40 13.53 -27.13
N ASN A 69 -0.46 13.94 -28.38
CA ASN A 69 -1.10 13.20 -29.46
C ASN A 69 -0.08 12.63 -30.46
N ARG A 70 -0.42 11.55 -31.15
CA ARG A 70 0.21 11.23 -32.44
C ARG A 70 -0.23 12.25 -33.46
N GLU A 71 0.50 12.38 -34.58
CA GLU A 71 0.27 13.45 -35.53
C GLU A 71 -1.21 13.56 -35.98
N GLU A 72 -1.89 12.45 -36.18
CA GLU A 72 -3.27 12.38 -36.66
C GLU A 72 -4.24 11.68 -35.67
N GLU A 73 -3.76 11.11 -34.57
CA GLU A 73 -4.56 10.33 -33.62
C GLU A 73 -4.40 10.81 -32.17
N ALA A 74 -5.51 11.00 -31.48
CA ALA A 74 -5.50 11.28 -30.07
C ALA A 74 -4.95 10.07 -29.29
N SER A 75 -3.96 10.29 -28.43
CA SER A 75 -3.44 9.24 -27.54
C SER A 75 -4.29 9.02 -26.29
N GLY A 76 -5.22 9.92 -26.00
CA GLY A 76 -6.00 9.92 -24.78
C GLY A 76 -5.27 10.46 -23.56
N ILE A 77 -4.05 10.98 -23.69
CA ILE A 77 -3.24 11.51 -22.59
C ILE A 77 -3.33 13.03 -22.51
N THR A 78 -3.72 13.52 -21.33
CA THR A 78 -3.78 14.97 -21.03
C THR A 78 -3.06 15.27 -19.71
N PHE A 79 -2.32 16.37 -19.68
CA PHE A 79 -1.73 16.94 -18.48
C PHE A 79 -2.41 18.29 -18.18
N ALA A 80 -3.14 18.37 -17.10
CA ALA A 80 -3.70 19.61 -16.57
C ALA A 80 -2.78 20.14 -15.47
N GLY A 81 -1.92 21.05 -15.85
CA GLY A 81 -0.81 21.59 -15.07
C GLY A 81 0.55 21.28 -15.71
N ILE A 82 1.61 21.76 -15.07
CA ILE A 82 3.00 21.60 -15.55
C ILE A 82 3.58 20.34 -14.88
N PRO A 83 3.87 19.26 -15.64
CA PRO A 83 4.40 18.02 -15.08
C PRO A 83 5.89 18.19 -14.71
N SER A 84 6.15 18.81 -13.56
CA SER A 84 7.48 19.01 -12.98
C SER A 84 7.69 18.10 -11.76
N GLY A 85 8.83 18.21 -11.07
CA GLY A 85 9.13 17.37 -9.93
C GLY A 85 9.09 15.88 -10.25
N HIS A 86 8.34 15.12 -9.48
CA HIS A 86 8.23 13.66 -9.68
C HIS A 86 7.47 13.28 -10.97
N GLU A 87 6.58 14.14 -11.47
CA GLU A 87 5.80 13.87 -12.69
C GLU A 87 6.56 14.17 -14.00
N PHE A 88 7.74 14.75 -13.93
CA PHE A 88 8.54 15.00 -15.13
C PHE A 88 8.87 13.72 -15.89
N THR A 89 9.17 12.63 -15.19
CA THR A 89 9.39 11.31 -15.79
C THR A 89 8.14 10.79 -16.48
N SER A 90 6.95 11.00 -15.89
CA SER A 90 5.67 10.60 -16.49
C SER A 90 5.42 11.31 -17.80
N PHE A 91 5.78 12.60 -17.90
CA PHE A 91 5.70 13.37 -19.14
C PHE A 91 6.67 12.85 -20.21
N VAL A 92 7.94 12.64 -19.87
CA VAL A 92 8.94 12.10 -20.81
C VAL A 92 8.52 10.74 -21.36
N LEU A 93 8.02 9.85 -20.49
CA LEU A 93 7.50 8.55 -20.91
C LEU A 93 6.27 8.67 -21.80
N ALA A 94 5.35 9.61 -21.51
CA ALA A 94 4.19 9.87 -22.37
C ALA A 94 4.60 10.30 -23.78
N LEU A 95 5.60 11.18 -23.95
CA LEU A 95 6.15 11.58 -25.24
C LEU A 95 6.69 10.37 -26.02
N LEU A 96 7.56 9.57 -25.38
CA LEU A 96 8.17 8.41 -26.00
C LEU A 96 7.11 7.38 -26.41
N GLN A 97 6.24 7.01 -25.50
CA GLN A 97 5.24 5.97 -25.71
C GLN A 97 4.16 6.38 -26.71
N ALA A 98 3.71 7.63 -26.69
CA ALA A 98 2.83 8.18 -27.72
C ALA A 98 3.47 8.14 -29.11
N SER A 99 4.79 8.34 -29.22
CA SER A 99 5.50 8.21 -30.50
C SER A 99 5.59 6.76 -31.02
N GLY A 100 5.24 5.75 -30.22
CA GLY A 100 5.36 4.34 -30.56
C GLY A 100 6.60 3.66 -29.98
N TYR A 101 7.31 4.29 -29.04
CA TYR A 101 8.38 3.61 -28.29
C TYR A 101 7.80 2.46 -27.46
N PRO A 102 8.45 1.29 -27.43
CA PRO A 102 7.91 0.10 -26.79
C PRO A 102 7.56 0.30 -25.31
N LEU A 103 6.39 -0.15 -24.92
CA LEU A 103 5.96 -0.22 -23.54
C LEU A 103 6.69 -1.37 -22.83
N LYS A 104 7.18 -1.13 -21.61
CA LYS A 104 7.74 -2.18 -20.74
C LYS A 104 6.63 -2.92 -20.00
N ILE A 105 5.71 -3.51 -20.75
CA ILE A 105 4.55 -4.26 -20.25
C ILE A 105 4.55 -5.61 -20.97
N GLU A 106 4.23 -6.68 -20.25
CA GLU A 106 4.14 -8.03 -20.82
C GLU A 106 3.10 -8.11 -21.93
N ALA A 107 3.39 -8.87 -22.99
CA ALA A 107 2.52 -8.96 -24.17
C ALA A 107 1.09 -9.42 -23.83
N GLU A 108 0.97 -10.36 -22.88
CA GLU A 108 -0.34 -10.84 -22.39
C GLU A 108 -1.17 -9.72 -21.76
N LYS A 109 -0.52 -8.85 -20.99
CA LYS A 109 -1.17 -7.69 -20.36
C LYS A 109 -1.57 -6.63 -21.38
N ILE A 110 -0.74 -6.40 -22.40
CA ILE A 110 -1.10 -5.50 -23.52
C ILE A 110 -2.34 -6.00 -24.22
N GLU A 111 -2.41 -7.30 -24.54
CA GLU A 111 -3.61 -7.89 -25.17
C GLU A 111 -4.83 -7.83 -24.24
N GLN A 112 -4.66 -8.02 -22.94
CA GLN A 112 -5.72 -7.85 -21.97
C GLN A 112 -6.30 -6.43 -22.03
N ILE A 113 -5.45 -5.40 -21.94
CA ILE A 113 -5.87 -3.99 -21.96
C ILE A 113 -6.56 -3.63 -23.28
N LYS A 114 -6.05 -4.11 -24.43
CA LYS A 114 -6.69 -3.89 -25.75
C LYS A 114 -8.12 -4.41 -25.81
N ASN A 115 -8.39 -5.53 -25.15
CA ASN A 115 -9.67 -6.23 -25.20
C ASN A 115 -10.66 -5.74 -24.12
N ILE A 116 -10.32 -4.74 -23.31
CA ILE A 116 -11.26 -4.13 -22.35
C ILE A 116 -12.33 -3.36 -23.12
N GLU A 117 -13.58 -3.77 -22.98
CA GLU A 117 -14.73 -3.15 -23.60
C GLU A 117 -15.32 -2.07 -22.69
N GLY A 118 -15.76 -0.96 -23.27
CA GLY A 118 -16.36 0.18 -22.58
C GLY A 118 -15.53 1.45 -22.75
N ASN A 119 -16.07 2.59 -22.32
CA ASN A 119 -15.39 3.88 -22.36
C ASN A 119 -14.96 4.28 -20.95
N PHE A 120 -13.67 4.49 -20.76
CA PHE A 120 -13.06 4.78 -19.48
C PHE A 120 -12.32 6.11 -19.53
N HIS A 121 -12.85 7.09 -18.82
CA HIS A 121 -12.22 8.39 -18.66
C HIS A 121 -11.68 8.50 -17.23
N PHE A 122 -10.35 8.47 -17.10
CA PHE A 122 -9.66 8.59 -15.81
C PHE A 122 -9.19 10.03 -15.58
N GLU A 123 -9.38 10.51 -14.36
CA GLU A 123 -8.82 11.75 -13.85
C GLU A 123 -8.01 11.43 -12.60
N THR A 124 -6.72 11.78 -12.58
CA THR A 124 -5.85 11.56 -11.42
C THR A 124 -5.39 12.89 -10.85
N TYR A 125 -5.87 13.20 -9.64
CA TYR A 125 -5.41 14.37 -8.90
C TYR A 125 -4.11 14.02 -8.18
N ILE A 126 -3.07 14.83 -8.44
CA ILE A 126 -1.71 14.61 -7.96
C ILE A 126 -1.17 15.83 -7.19
N SER A 127 -0.03 15.63 -6.54
CA SER A 127 0.88 16.70 -6.11
C SER A 127 2.25 16.45 -6.72
N LEU A 128 2.90 17.49 -7.19
CA LEU A 128 4.23 17.40 -7.81
C LEU A 128 5.33 16.87 -6.86
N SER A 129 5.08 16.90 -5.55
CA SER A 129 5.96 16.35 -4.51
C SER A 129 5.58 14.92 -4.07
N CYS A 130 4.55 14.33 -4.66
CA CYS A 130 4.06 13.00 -4.31
C CYS A 130 4.92 11.92 -4.98
N HIS A 131 5.51 11.01 -4.19
CA HIS A 131 6.36 9.92 -4.71
C HIS A 131 5.55 8.75 -5.33
N ASN A 132 4.30 8.59 -4.94
CA ASN A 132 3.43 7.50 -5.39
C ASN A 132 2.56 7.87 -6.60
N CYS A 133 2.47 9.16 -6.93
CA CYS A 133 1.62 9.64 -8.02
C CYS A 133 2.12 9.20 -9.40
N PRO A 134 3.45 9.21 -9.69
CA PRO A 134 3.95 8.80 -11.00
C PRO A 134 3.60 7.37 -11.41
N ASP A 135 3.56 6.43 -10.48
CA ASP A 135 3.21 5.04 -10.79
C ASP A 135 1.81 4.93 -11.40
N VAL A 136 0.85 5.64 -10.80
CA VAL A 136 -0.55 5.68 -11.27
C VAL A 136 -0.67 6.43 -12.60
N VAL A 137 -0.02 7.59 -12.73
CA VAL A 137 -0.06 8.42 -13.95
C VAL A 137 0.52 7.64 -15.13
N GLN A 138 1.67 6.99 -14.96
CA GLN A 138 2.33 6.21 -16.00
C GLN A 138 1.51 4.98 -16.40
N ALA A 139 0.90 4.29 -15.43
CA ALA A 139 0.03 3.14 -15.71
C ALA A 139 -1.18 3.55 -16.56
N LEU A 140 -1.89 4.61 -16.19
CA LEU A 140 -3.07 5.10 -16.91
C LEU A 140 -2.72 5.69 -18.28
N ASN A 141 -1.58 6.40 -18.41
CA ASN A 141 -1.08 6.86 -19.70
C ASN A 141 -0.76 5.68 -20.63
N ALA A 142 -0.12 4.63 -20.13
CA ALA A 142 0.17 3.43 -20.93
C ALA A 142 -1.12 2.74 -21.38
N MET A 143 -2.13 2.64 -20.51
CA MET A 143 -3.43 2.07 -20.86
C MET A 143 -4.13 2.89 -21.95
N SER A 144 -4.07 4.22 -21.91
CA SER A 144 -4.65 5.10 -22.93
C SER A 144 -3.99 4.90 -24.30
N ILE A 145 -2.68 4.65 -24.34
CA ILE A 145 -1.97 4.33 -25.59
C ILE A 145 -2.36 2.97 -26.16
N ILE A 146 -2.59 1.98 -25.28
CA ILE A 146 -2.92 0.61 -25.69
C ILE A 146 -4.35 0.49 -26.17
N ASN A 147 -5.30 1.16 -25.51
CA ASN A 147 -6.73 1.05 -25.81
C ASN A 147 -7.35 2.44 -26.03
N PRO A 148 -7.82 2.75 -27.24
CA PRO A 148 -8.37 4.06 -27.59
C PRO A 148 -9.67 4.42 -26.84
N ASN A 149 -10.32 3.44 -26.20
CA ASN A 149 -11.50 3.68 -25.36
C ASN A 149 -11.14 4.13 -23.93
N ILE A 150 -9.84 4.22 -23.61
CA ILE A 150 -9.32 4.67 -22.32
C ILE A 150 -8.67 6.03 -22.53
N SER A 151 -9.01 7.01 -21.71
CA SER A 151 -8.37 8.32 -21.67
C SER A 151 -8.00 8.68 -20.25
N HIS A 152 -6.92 9.44 -20.10
CA HIS A 152 -6.39 9.84 -18.80
C HIS A 152 -6.03 11.31 -18.75
N VAL A 153 -6.41 11.98 -17.67
CA VAL A 153 -6.01 13.35 -17.34
C VAL A 153 -5.28 13.35 -16.01
N MET A 154 -4.00 13.70 -16.02
CA MET A 154 -3.26 14.08 -14.82
C MET A 154 -3.63 15.50 -14.42
N ILE A 155 -3.97 15.75 -13.17
CA ILE A 155 -4.42 17.06 -12.68
C ILE A 155 -3.55 17.48 -11.49
N ASP A 156 -2.85 18.59 -11.62
CA ASP A 156 -2.12 19.19 -10.51
C ASP A 156 -3.11 19.83 -9.52
N GLY A 157 -3.28 19.18 -8.36
CA GLY A 157 -4.21 19.65 -7.34
C GLY A 157 -3.87 21.03 -6.77
N ALA A 158 -2.60 21.43 -6.79
CA ALA A 158 -2.20 22.77 -6.35
C ALA A 158 -2.66 23.87 -7.32
N LEU A 159 -2.72 23.56 -8.61
CA LEU A 159 -3.18 24.50 -9.63
C LEU A 159 -4.72 24.54 -9.74
N PHE A 160 -5.37 23.39 -9.52
CA PHE A 160 -6.83 23.23 -9.62
C PHE A 160 -7.48 23.07 -8.25
N GLN A 161 -7.10 23.91 -7.27
CA GLN A 161 -7.56 23.83 -5.86
C GLN A 161 -9.07 23.82 -5.71
N LYS A 162 -9.78 24.60 -6.52
CA LYS A 162 -11.26 24.63 -6.47
C LYS A 162 -11.88 23.28 -6.79
N GLU A 163 -11.34 22.53 -7.77
CA GLU A 163 -11.81 21.18 -8.07
C GLU A 163 -11.48 20.20 -6.94
N VAL A 164 -10.32 20.35 -6.30
CA VAL A 164 -9.91 19.56 -5.13
C VAL A 164 -10.87 19.78 -3.96
N GLU A 165 -11.25 21.02 -3.70
CA GLU A 165 -12.21 21.37 -2.65
C GLU A 165 -13.63 20.86 -2.97
N ASP A 166 -14.12 21.12 -4.18
CA ASP A 166 -15.47 20.71 -4.64
C ASP A 166 -15.63 19.18 -4.61
N LYS A 167 -14.57 18.44 -4.94
CA LYS A 167 -14.54 16.96 -4.93
C LYS A 167 -14.11 16.37 -3.57
N GLN A 168 -13.82 17.20 -2.58
CA GLN A 168 -13.37 16.79 -1.23
C GLN A 168 -12.18 15.83 -1.26
N ILE A 169 -11.17 16.13 -2.08
CA ILE A 169 -9.96 15.31 -2.23
C ILE A 169 -9.03 15.59 -1.06
N MET A 170 -8.81 14.59 -0.19
CA MET A 170 -8.03 14.71 1.04
C MET A 170 -6.64 14.08 0.93
N ALA A 171 -6.36 13.29 -0.11
CA ALA A 171 -5.10 12.60 -0.31
C ALA A 171 -4.79 12.45 -1.79
N VAL A 172 -3.50 12.31 -2.15
CA VAL A 172 -3.04 12.08 -3.52
C VAL A 172 -2.13 10.84 -3.59
N PRO A 173 -2.17 10.11 -4.72
CA PRO A 173 -3.08 10.27 -5.84
C PRO A 173 -4.53 9.89 -5.49
N THR A 174 -5.49 10.66 -5.99
CA THR A 174 -6.91 10.28 -6.01
C THR A 174 -7.36 10.13 -7.45
N ILE A 175 -7.93 8.98 -7.77
CA ILE A 175 -8.32 8.59 -9.11
C ILE A 175 -9.83 8.59 -9.22
N PHE A 176 -10.35 9.26 -10.24
CA PHE A 176 -11.75 9.21 -10.64
C PHE A 176 -11.87 8.44 -11.95
N LEU A 177 -12.91 7.66 -12.07
CA LEU A 177 -13.33 7.00 -13.31
C LEU A 177 -14.74 7.48 -13.68
N ASN A 178 -14.89 8.08 -14.85
CA ASN A 178 -16.16 8.62 -15.33
C ASN A 178 -16.87 9.49 -14.27
N GLY A 179 -16.08 10.33 -13.58
CA GLY A 179 -16.53 11.27 -12.54
C GLY A 179 -16.82 10.67 -11.15
N LYS A 180 -16.59 9.37 -10.94
CA LYS A 180 -16.75 8.70 -9.63
C LYS A 180 -15.40 8.31 -9.06
N ILE A 181 -15.24 8.35 -7.73
CA ILE A 181 -14.01 7.89 -7.07
C ILE A 181 -13.77 6.42 -7.43
N PHE A 182 -12.62 6.15 -8.02
CA PHE A 182 -12.16 4.82 -8.40
C PHE A 182 -11.16 4.24 -7.39
N GLY A 183 -10.27 5.09 -6.87
CA GLY A 183 -9.27 4.70 -5.90
C GLY A 183 -8.49 5.87 -5.32
N GLN A 184 -7.77 5.61 -4.23
CA GLN A 184 -6.88 6.56 -3.56
C GLN A 184 -5.57 5.86 -3.18
N GLY A 185 -4.46 6.60 -3.23
CA GLY A 185 -3.13 6.08 -2.97
C GLY A 185 -2.52 5.37 -4.18
N ARG A 186 -1.35 4.77 -3.98
CA ARG A 186 -0.63 4.04 -5.02
C ARG A 186 -1.48 2.88 -5.54
N MET A 187 -1.58 2.79 -6.87
CA MET A 187 -2.19 1.67 -7.57
C MET A 187 -1.29 1.26 -8.72
N GLU A 188 -1.04 -0.03 -8.85
CA GLU A 188 -0.26 -0.60 -9.95
C GLU A 188 -1.15 -0.92 -11.15
N LEU A 189 -0.54 -1.05 -12.33
CA LEU A 189 -1.26 -1.35 -13.58
C LEU A 189 -2.21 -2.54 -13.44
N ASP A 190 -1.76 -3.63 -12.81
CA ASP A 190 -2.56 -4.83 -12.64
C ASP A 190 -3.80 -4.60 -11.77
N GLU A 191 -3.69 -3.79 -10.74
CA GLU A 191 -4.82 -3.44 -9.88
C GLU A 191 -5.87 -2.63 -10.66
N ILE A 192 -5.42 -1.65 -11.44
CA ILE A 192 -6.31 -0.81 -12.26
C ILE A 192 -7.04 -1.66 -13.30
N VAL A 193 -6.30 -2.50 -14.04
CA VAL A 193 -6.85 -3.39 -15.06
C VAL A 193 -7.87 -4.36 -14.47
N ASN A 194 -7.55 -5.01 -13.35
CA ASN A 194 -8.45 -5.97 -12.72
C ASN A 194 -9.74 -5.35 -12.19
N LYS A 195 -9.71 -4.06 -11.82
CA LYS A 195 -10.92 -3.35 -11.38
C LYS A 195 -11.87 -2.98 -12.53
N ILE A 196 -11.38 -2.82 -13.75
CA ILE A 196 -12.20 -2.41 -14.91
C ILE A 196 -12.54 -3.57 -15.85
N ASP A 197 -11.71 -4.62 -15.90
CA ASP A 197 -11.96 -5.82 -16.72
C ASP A 197 -12.70 -6.88 -15.89
N SER A 198 -14.02 -6.91 -16.01
CA SER A 198 -14.85 -7.92 -15.32
C SER A 198 -14.54 -9.37 -15.75
N SER A 199 -13.91 -9.57 -16.91
CA SER A 199 -13.50 -10.91 -17.40
C SER A 199 -12.12 -11.32 -16.91
N ALA A 200 -11.27 -10.38 -16.47
CA ALA A 200 -9.91 -10.63 -16.01
C ALA A 200 -9.86 -11.56 -14.82
N SER A 201 -10.75 -11.34 -13.86
CA SER A 201 -10.82 -12.16 -12.63
C SER A 201 -11.11 -13.64 -12.94
N LEU A 202 -11.99 -13.93 -13.90
CA LEU A 202 -12.31 -15.31 -14.29
C LEU A 202 -11.16 -15.95 -15.07
N LYS A 203 -10.55 -15.23 -16.02
CA LYS A 203 -9.40 -15.73 -16.79
C LYS A 203 -8.21 -16.02 -15.88
N GLU A 204 -7.93 -15.12 -14.94
CA GLU A 204 -6.86 -15.33 -13.96
C GLU A 204 -7.17 -16.53 -13.04
N ALA A 205 -8.42 -16.69 -12.59
CA ALA A 205 -8.85 -17.85 -11.82
C ALA A 205 -8.62 -19.18 -12.56
N GLU A 206 -8.94 -19.21 -13.86
CA GLU A 206 -8.69 -20.39 -14.73
C GLU A 206 -7.20 -20.65 -14.91
N LYS A 207 -6.38 -19.60 -15.12
CA LYS A 207 -4.92 -19.69 -15.25
C LYS A 207 -4.29 -20.25 -13.97
N LEU A 208 -4.69 -19.71 -12.82
CA LEU A 208 -4.21 -20.16 -11.51
C LEU A 208 -4.60 -21.61 -11.24
N SER A 209 -5.83 -22.01 -11.60
CA SER A 209 -6.32 -23.38 -11.38
C SER A 209 -5.64 -24.45 -12.24
N LYS A 210 -4.96 -24.05 -13.33
CA LYS A 210 -4.18 -24.95 -14.19
C LYS A 210 -2.74 -25.14 -13.71
N LYS A 211 -2.30 -24.40 -12.71
CA LYS A 211 -0.94 -24.55 -12.16
C LYS A 211 -0.78 -25.93 -11.50
N GLU A 212 0.36 -26.54 -11.72
CA GLU A 212 0.71 -27.79 -11.01
C GLU A 212 0.85 -27.53 -9.50
N ALA A 213 0.65 -28.56 -8.69
CA ALA A 213 0.75 -28.47 -7.26
C ALA A 213 2.15 -28.01 -6.80
N TYR A 214 2.18 -27.08 -5.86
CA TYR A 214 3.41 -26.64 -5.21
C TYR A 214 3.85 -27.68 -4.16
N ASP A 215 5.14 -27.70 -3.86
CA ASP A 215 5.60 -28.42 -2.67
C ASP A 215 5.27 -27.60 -1.41
N VAL A 216 5.52 -26.28 -1.48
CA VAL A 216 5.15 -25.32 -0.43
C VAL A 216 4.42 -24.13 -1.05
N LEU A 217 3.19 -23.88 -0.62
CA LEU A 217 2.45 -22.67 -0.94
C LEU A 217 2.35 -21.77 0.29
N ILE A 218 2.79 -20.52 0.13
CA ILE A 218 2.80 -19.52 1.20
C ILE A 218 1.62 -18.57 0.96
N ILE A 219 0.80 -18.35 1.98
CA ILE A 219 -0.33 -17.43 1.96
C ILE A 219 0.05 -16.20 2.77
N GLY A 220 0.33 -15.10 2.07
CA GLY A 220 0.82 -13.84 2.62
C GLY A 220 2.23 -13.48 2.19
N GLY A 221 2.40 -12.31 1.57
CA GLY A 221 3.66 -11.80 1.03
C GLY A 221 4.41 -10.81 1.95
N GLY A 222 4.07 -10.78 3.25
CA GLY A 222 4.78 -9.95 4.23
C GLY A 222 6.16 -10.52 4.60
N PRO A 223 6.87 -9.92 5.59
CA PRO A 223 8.22 -10.35 5.98
C PRO A 223 8.33 -11.83 6.32
N ALA A 224 7.33 -12.41 7.00
CA ALA A 224 7.28 -13.84 7.31
C ALA A 224 7.18 -14.68 6.04
N GLY A 225 6.29 -14.32 5.11
CA GLY A 225 6.10 -15.03 3.86
C GLY A 225 7.30 -14.94 2.93
N ALA A 226 7.90 -13.75 2.79
CA ALA A 226 9.12 -13.55 2.01
C ALA A 226 10.29 -14.40 2.54
N SER A 227 10.48 -14.40 3.86
CA SER A 227 11.50 -15.24 4.51
C SER A 227 11.24 -16.73 4.30
N ALA A 228 9.98 -17.17 4.46
CA ALA A 228 9.59 -18.56 4.23
C ALA A 228 9.87 -18.98 2.77
N ALA A 229 9.56 -18.11 1.80
CA ALA A 229 9.79 -18.38 0.39
C ALA A 229 11.27 -18.55 0.05
N ILE A 230 12.12 -17.64 0.52
CA ILE A 230 13.58 -17.71 0.30
C ILE A 230 14.13 -19.00 0.89
N TYR A 231 13.75 -19.36 2.13
CA TYR A 231 14.25 -20.58 2.76
C TYR A 231 13.75 -21.86 2.09
N SER A 232 12.52 -21.89 1.58
CA SER A 232 11.98 -23.02 0.82
C SER A 232 12.66 -23.16 -0.56
N ALA A 233 12.71 -22.07 -1.33
CA ALA A 233 13.29 -22.09 -2.69
C ALA A 233 14.77 -22.43 -2.69
N ARG A 234 15.55 -21.97 -1.71
CA ARG A 234 16.97 -22.32 -1.56
C ARG A 234 17.21 -23.82 -1.30
N LYS A 235 16.21 -24.58 -0.94
CA LYS A 235 16.26 -26.06 -0.81
C LYS A 235 15.81 -26.77 -2.07
N GLY A 236 15.56 -26.05 -3.17
CA GLY A 236 15.05 -26.61 -4.43
C GLY A 236 13.58 -27.04 -4.35
N ILE A 237 12.82 -26.53 -3.38
CA ILE A 237 11.40 -26.81 -3.22
C ILE A 237 10.60 -25.90 -4.15
N ARG A 238 9.69 -26.44 -4.93
CA ARG A 238 8.76 -25.67 -5.75
C ARG A 238 7.86 -24.83 -4.86
N THR A 239 8.08 -23.51 -4.86
CA THR A 239 7.50 -22.57 -3.93
C THR A 239 6.64 -21.55 -4.63
N GLY A 240 5.43 -21.29 -4.11
CA GLY A 240 4.56 -20.19 -4.53
C GLY A 240 4.19 -19.27 -3.37
N ILE A 241 3.95 -18.01 -3.66
CA ILE A 241 3.37 -17.02 -2.73
C ILE A 241 2.06 -16.51 -3.29
N VAL A 242 1.00 -16.54 -2.47
CA VAL A 242 -0.29 -15.87 -2.72
C VAL A 242 -0.40 -14.67 -1.81
N SER A 243 -0.62 -13.48 -2.33
CA SER A 243 -0.78 -12.27 -1.52
C SER A 243 -1.70 -11.24 -2.19
N GLU A 244 -2.41 -10.45 -1.38
CA GLU A 244 -3.13 -9.28 -1.86
C GLU A 244 -2.14 -8.21 -2.32
N ARG A 245 -1.07 -8.01 -1.55
CA ARG A 245 0.00 -7.06 -1.80
C ARG A 245 1.30 -7.61 -1.19
N PHE A 246 2.35 -7.69 -1.99
CA PHE A 246 3.67 -8.06 -1.46
C PHE A 246 4.17 -7.00 -0.46
N GLY A 247 4.81 -7.44 0.62
CA GLY A 247 5.28 -6.59 1.72
C GLY A 247 4.27 -6.41 2.86
N GLY A 248 2.97 -6.63 2.62
CA GLY A 248 1.92 -6.50 3.65
C GLY A 248 1.91 -5.13 4.32
N GLN A 249 1.73 -5.08 5.64
CA GLN A 249 1.66 -3.83 6.41
C GLN A 249 2.97 -3.04 6.46
N VAL A 250 4.12 -3.67 6.18
CA VAL A 250 5.41 -2.96 6.15
C VAL A 250 5.42 -1.87 5.07
N MET A 251 4.67 -2.05 3.99
CA MET A 251 4.49 -1.03 2.96
C MET A 251 3.91 0.29 3.49
N ASP A 252 3.17 0.25 4.58
CA ASP A 252 2.51 1.41 5.19
C ASP A 252 3.35 2.05 6.31
N THR A 253 4.56 1.53 6.57
CA THR A 253 5.46 2.02 7.63
C THR A 253 6.39 3.09 7.07
N LEU A 254 6.35 4.31 7.62
CA LEU A 254 7.16 5.44 7.14
C LEU A 254 8.64 5.31 7.52
N GLY A 255 8.94 4.98 8.78
CA GLY A 255 10.30 4.85 9.28
C GLY A 255 10.52 3.54 10.02
N ILE A 256 11.65 2.88 9.78
CA ILE A 256 12.06 1.63 10.43
C ILE A 256 13.49 1.81 10.92
N GLU A 257 13.69 1.86 12.25
CA GLU A 257 14.99 2.03 12.89
C GLU A 257 15.39 0.83 13.76
N ASN A 258 14.48 -0.13 13.92
CA ASN A 258 14.67 -1.32 14.76
C ASN A 258 14.93 -2.61 13.96
N PHE A 259 15.19 -2.51 12.65
CA PHE A 259 15.56 -3.66 11.84
C PHE A 259 17.08 -3.89 11.91
N ILE A 260 17.47 -5.03 12.48
CA ILE A 260 18.88 -5.36 12.74
C ILE A 260 19.71 -5.30 11.46
N SER A 261 20.89 -4.70 11.52
CA SER A 261 21.86 -4.42 10.47
C SER A 261 21.50 -3.24 9.52
N VAL A 262 20.32 -2.66 9.64
CA VAL A 262 19.92 -1.47 8.88
C VAL A 262 19.62 -0.35 9.88
N LYS A 263 20.42 0.73 9.88
CA LYS A 263 20.30 1.82 10.87
C LYS A 263 18.95 2.53 10.80
N ALA A 264 18.53 2.83 9.57
CA ALA A 264 17.23 3.44 9.29
C ALA A 264 16.83 3.12 7.84
N THR A 265 15.56 2.84 7.62
CA THR A 265 14.97 2.61 6.30
C THR A 265 13.48 2.96 6.32
N GLU A 266 12.84 2.89 5.17
CA GLU A 266 11.41 3.06 5.00
C GLU A 266 10.79 1.70 4.63
N GLY A 267 9.51 1.51 5.00
CA GLY A 267 8.79 0.27 4.71
C GLY A 267 8.83 -0.12 3.24
N PRO A 268 8.45 0.76 2.29
CA PRO A 268 8.50 0.45 0.86
C PRO A 268 9.90 0.05 0.39
N LYS A 269 10.94 0.70 0.87
CA LYS A 269 12.34 0.38 0.51
C LYS A 269 12.77 -0.99 1.02
N LEU A 270 12.41 -1.32 2.25
CA LEU A 270 12.68 -2.65 2.81
C LEU A 270 11.93 -3.74 2.05
N VAL A 271 10.67 -3.48 1.68
CA VAL A 271 9.84 -4.42 0.92
C VAL A 271 10.40 -4.63 -0.49
N THR A 272 10.82 -3.58 -1.18
CA THR A 272 11.47 -3.71 -2.49
C THR A 272 12.69 -4.65 -2.43
N ALA A 273 13.55 -4.45 -1.43
CA ALA A 273 14.72 -5.32 -1.25
C ALA A 273 14.34 -6.78 -0.92
N LEU A 274 13.26 -6.99 -0.15
CA LEU A 274 12.73 -8.33 0.12
C LEU A 274 12.15 -8.99 -1.13
N GLU A 275 11.43 -8.24 -1.94
CA GLU A 275 10.84 -8.75 -3.18
C GLU A 275 11.91 -9.10 -4.21
N GLU A 276 12.91 -8.23 -4.40
CA GLU A 276 14.09 -8.51 -5.22
C GLU A 276 14.78 -9.80 -4.77
N HIS A 277 14.99 -9.98 -3.45
CA HIS A 277 15.62 -11.17 -2.91
C HIS A 277 14.78 -12.44 -3.13
N VAL A 278 13.43 -12.36 -3.06
CA VAL A 278 12.56 -13.50 -3.39
C VAL A 278 12.65 -13.83 -4.88
N LYS A 279 12.71 -12.82 -5.75
CA LYS A 279 12.81 -12.98 -7.22
C LYS A 279 14.15 -13.57 -7.70
N GLU A 280 15.21 -13.52 -6.89
CA GLU A 280 16.48 -14.21 -7.19
C GLU A 280 16.32 -15.75 -7.19
N TYR A 281 15.28 -16.26 -6.55
CA TYR A 281 14.94 -17.67 -6.54
C TYR A 281 13.63 -17.85 -7.31
N GLU A 282 13.48 -18.79 -8.17
CA GLU A 282 12.32 -19.07 -9.03
C GLU A 282 11.00 -19.29 -8.24
N VAL A 283 10.64 -18.32 -7.37
CA VAL A 283 9.41 -18.32 -6.58
C VAL A 283 8.28 -17.73 -7.43
N ASP A 284 7.18 -18.46 -7.53
CA ASP A 284 5.98 -18.00 -8.23
C ASP A 284 5.17 -17.03 -7.33
N ILE A 285 5.27 -15.73 -7.59
CA ILE A 285 4.59 -14.69 -6.80
C ILE A 285 3.25 -14.35 -7.47
N MET A 286 2.15 -14.66 -6.80
CA MET A 286 0.78 -14.41 -7.24
C MET A 286 0.20 -13.26 -6.42
N ASN A 287 0.40 -12.02 -6.89
CA ASN A 287 -0.15 -10.80 -6.29
C ASN A 287 -1.64 -10.63 -6.62
N LEU A 288 -2.32 -9.73 -5.89
CA LEU A 288 -3.74 -9.41 -6.02
C LEU A 288 -4.65 -10.64 -5.80
N GLN A 289 -4.17 -11.64 -5.08
CA GLN A 289 -4.88 -12.85 -4.78
C GLN A 289 -5.12 -12.97 -3.28
N ARG A 290 -6.36 -13.28 -2.89
CA ARG A 290 -6.76 -13.51 -1.51
C ARG A 290 -7.28 -14.92 -1.35
N ALA A 291 -6.75 -15.64 -0.35
CA ALA A 291 -7.26 -16.96 0.00
C ALA A 291 -8.62 -16.84 0.69
N LYS A 292 -9.59 -17.61 0.20
CA LYS A 292 -10.96 -17.72 0.74
C LYS A 292 -11.11 -18.91 1.68
N SER A 293 -10.45 -20.03 1.37
CA SER A 293 -10.44 -21.22 2.22
C SER A 293 -9.19 -22.06 1.96
N VAL A 294 -8.83 -22.88 2.97
CA VAL A 294 -7.79 -23.91 2.88
C VAL A 294 -8.38 -25.20 3.38
N GLN A 295 -8.29 -26.26 2.61
CA GLN A 295 -8.77 -27.60 2.98
C GLN A 295 -7.73 -28.63 2.59
N LYS A 296 -7.59 -29.69 3.37
CA LYS A 296 -6.78 -30.85 3.02
C LYS A 296 -7.68 -31.93 2.42
N ASN A 297 -7.31 -32.39 1.23
CA ASN A 297 -8.06 -33.43 0.54
C ASN A 297 -7.58 -34.82 1.02
N ASP A 298 -8.49 -35.62 1.52
CA ASP A 298 -8.19 -36.96 2.06
C ASP A 298 -7.75 -37.97 0.97
N LEU A 299 -8.10 -37.73 -0.30
CA LEU A 299 -7.81 -38.67 -1.39
C LEU A 299 -6.37 -38.55 -1.93
N ASP A 300 -5.87 -37.34 -2.10
CA ASP A 300 -4.52 -37.08 -2.65
C ASP A 300 -3.57 -36.46 -1.63
N SER A 301 -4.04 -36.25 -0.39
CA SER A 301 -3.30 -35.62 0.71
C SER A 301 -2.80 -34.20 0.41
N LEU A 302 -3.24 -33.58 -0.68
CA LEU A 302 -2.89 -32.21 -1.05
C LEU A 302 -3.80 -31.21 -0.33
N PHE A 303 -3.25 -30.05 -0.04
CA PHE A 303 -4.02 -28.89 0.34
C PHE A 303 -4.63 -28.25 -0.92
N GLU A 304 -5.92 -27.97 -0.90
CA GLU A 304 -6.61 -27.14 -1.88
C GLU A 304 -6.85 -25.75 -1.26
N ILE A 305 -6.41 -24.71 -1.95
CA ILE A 305 -6.58 -23.31 -1.56
C ILE A 305 -7.50 -22.66 -2.58
N GLU A 306 -8.74 -22.35 -2.16
CA GLU A 306 -9.68 -21.56 -2.94
C GLU A 306 -9.36 -20.08 -2.77
N LEU A 307 -9.33 -19.35 -3.87
CA LEU A 307 -9.12 -17.90 -3.91
C LEU A 307 -10.47 -17.17 -4.02
N GLU A 308 -10.54 -15.89 -3.63
CA GLU A 308 -11.78 -15.11 -3.71
C GLU A 308 -12.28 -14.94 -5.15
N ASN A 309 -11.39 -14.94 -6.15
CA ASN A 309 -11.75 -14.93 -7.57
C ASN A 309 -12.28 -16.28 -8.10
N GLY A 310 -12.34 -17.32 -7.26
CA GLY A 310 -12.78 -18.67 -7.62
C GLY A 310 -11.66 -19.59 -8.13
N GLY A 311 -10.44 -19.09 -8.29
CA GLY A 311 -9.27 -19.90 -8.64
C GLY A 311 -8.91 -20.89 -7.53
N LYS A 312 -8.32 -22.03 -7.91
CA LYS A 312 -7.92 -23.10 -6.98
C LYS A 312 -6.45 -23.44 -7.18
N LEU A 313 -5.71 -23.44 -6.08
CA LEU A 313 -4.31 -23.86 -6.04
C LEU A 313 -4.16 -25.12 -5.20
N LYS A 314 -3.16 -25.93 -5.54
CA LYS A 314 -2.84 -27.15 -4.80
C LYS A 314 -1.42 -27.11 -4.26
N SER A 315 -1.21 -27.69 -3.07
CA SER A 315 0.12 -27.78 -2.45
C SER A 315 0.25 -29.00 -1.55
N LYS A 316 1.46 -29.54 -1.42
CA LYS A 316 1.77 -30.61 -0.46
C LYS A 316 1.87 -30.08 0.98
N SER A 317 2.32 -28.84 1.15
CA SER A 317 2.40 -28.15 2.44
C SER A 317 2.03 -26.69 2.29
N VAL A 318 1.46 -26.09 3.32
CA VAL A 318 1.02 -24.68 3.33
C VAL A 318 1.68 -23.93 4.47
N ILE A 319 2.12 -22.70 4.23
CA ILE A 319 2.59 -21.78 5.28
C ILE A 319 1.67 -20.55 5.29
N VAL A 320 0.93 -20.35 6.38
CA VAL A 320 0.09 -19.16 6.57
C VAL A 320 0.93 -18.04 7.19
N ALA A 321 1.09 -16.94 6.44
CA ALA A 321 1.89 -15.77 6.80
C ALA A 321 1.11 -14.46 6.56
N THR A 322 -0.21 -14.49 6.76
CA THR A 322 -1.16 -13.43 6.43
C THR A 322 -1.12 -12.24 7.39
N GLY A 323 -0.36 -12.37 8.50
CA GLY A 323 -0.21 -11.30 9.48
C GLY A 323 -1.49 -10.98 10.26
N ALA A 324 -1.51 -9.80 10.84
CA ALA A 324 -2.65 -9.27 11.59
C ALA A 324 -2.82 -7.80 11.23
N ARG A 325 -4.00 -7.24 11.44
CA ARG A 325 -4.28 -5.81 11.29
C ARG A 325 -4.60 -5.20 12.64
N TRP A 326 -4.21 -3.95 12.82
CA TRP A 326 -4.58 -3.18 13.99
C TRP A 326 -6.09 -2.92 13.97
N LYS A 327 -6.70 -3.03 15.15
CA LYS A 327 -8.09 -2.63 15.33
C LYS A 327 -8.15 -1.12 15.38
N GLU A 328 -8.95 -0.52 14.49
CA GLU A 328 -9.16 0.91 14.39
C GLU A 328 -10.27 1.37 15.35
N LEU A 329 -10.20 2.61 15.82
CA LEU A 329 -11.28 3.26 16.58
C LEU A 329 -12.47 3.60 15.69
N ASN A 330 -12.22 3.83 14.39
CA ASN A 330 -13.19 4.30 13.40
C ASN A 330 -13.83 5.63 13.76
N VAL A 331 -13.02 6.58 14.21
CA VAL A 331 -13.44 7.94 14.53
C VAL A 331 -12.92 8.95 13.50
N PRO A 332 -13.59 10.11 13.32
CA PRO A 332 -13.08 11.20 12.50
C PRO A 332 -11.63 11.56 12.85
N GLY A 333 -10.80 11.87 11.87
CA GLY A 333 -9.40 12.24 12.02
C GLY A 333 -8.43 11.05 12.16
N GLU A 334 -8.88 9.85 12.56
CA GLU A 334 -7.99 8.71 12.76
C GLU A 334 -7.21 8.35 11.48
N LYS A 335 -7.90 8.21 10.35
CA LYS A 335 -7.27 7.87 9.06
C LYS A 335 -6.46 9.02 8.49
N GLU A 336 -6.94 10.25 8.64
CA GLU A 336 -6.28 11.47 8.14
C GLU A 336 -4.90 11.69 8.78
N PHE A 337 -4.82 11.44 10.10
CA PHE A 337 -3.60 11.65 10.89
C PHE A 337 -2.77 10.37 11.10
N LYS A 338 -3.10 9.27 10.44
CA LYS A 338 -2.28 8.04 10.47
C LYS A 338 -0.88 8.34 9.90
N GLY A 339 0.16 8.08 10.72
CA GLY A 339 1.54 8.47 10.42
C GLY A 339 1.85 9.97 10.60
N LYS A 340 0.86 10.77 11.00
CA LYS A 340 1.01 12.21 11.29
C LYS A 340 0.62 12.54 12.75
N GLY A 341 0.84 11.59 13.63
CA GLY A 341 0.51 11.69 15.06
C GLY A 341 -0.39 10.56 15.54
N VAL A 342 -1.16 9.88 14.69
CA VAL A 342 -1.82 8.62 15.03
C VAL A 342 -0.89 7.46 14.69
N ALA A 343 -0.61 6.61 15.68
CA ALA A 343 0.29 5.46 15.61
C ALA A 343 -0.34 4.21 16.25
N TYR A 344 0.15 3.04 15.87
CA TYR A 344 -0.33 1.76 16.37
C TYR A 344 0.79 0.89 16.98
N CYS A 345 2.06 1.27 16.77
CA CYS A 345 3.22 0.52 17.28
C CYS A 345 4.06 1.40 18.21
N PRO A 346 3.97 1.25 19.54
CA PRO A 346 4.77 2.02 20.48
C PRO A 346 6.28 1.84 20.29
N HIS A 347 6.72 0.60 20.04
CA HIS A 347 8.14 0.29 19.81
C HIS A 347 8.69 0.85 18.49
N CYS A 348 7.82 1.08 17.49
CA CYS A 348 8.21 1.62 16.19
C CYS A 348 8.25 3.16 16.23
N ASP A 349 7.16 3.75 16.71
CA ASP A 349 6.89 5.18 16.57
C ASP A 349 7.21 5.98 17.83
N GLY A 350 7.30 5.32 19.00
CA GLY A 350 7.56 5.98 20.30
C GLY A 350 8.71 6.96 20.29
N PRO A 351 9.90 6.63 19.75
CA PRO A 351 11.04 7.53 19.67
C PRO A 351 10.77 8.88 18.98
N LEU A 352 9.81 8.92 18.02
CA LEU A 352 9.41 10.14 17.29
C LEU A 352 8.68 11.16 18.19
N PHE A 353 8.21 10.69 19.35
CA PHE A 353 7.43 11.49 20.30
C PHE A 353 8.24 11.86 21.57
N LYS A 354 9.56 11.78 21.50
CA LYS A 354 10.44 12.12 22.64
C LYS A 354 10.12 13.52 23.19
N GLY A 355 9.85 13.58 24.49
CA GLY A 355 9.54 14.81 25.21
C GLY A 355 8.16 15.40 24.98
N LYS A 356 7.29 14.75 24.16
CA LYS A 356 5.94 15.22 23.84
C LYS A 356 4.89 14.65 24.80
N HIS A 357 3.69 15.20 24.75
CA HIS A 357 2.51 14.63 25.39
C HIS A 357 1.78 13.70 24.41
N VAL A 358 1.52 12.46 24.81
CA VAL A 358 0.83 11.47 23.99
C VAL A 358 -0.33 10.81 24.72
N ALA A 359 -1.32 10.37 23.96
CA ALA A 359 -2.37 9.49 24.44
C ALA A 359 -2.08 8.04 24.10
N VAL A 360 -2.47 7.14 25.00
CA VAL A 360 -2.62 5.70 24.71
C VAL A 360 -4.08 5.33 24.87
N ILE A 361 -4.67 4.73 23.83
CA ILE A 361 -6.08 4.32 23.85
C ILE A 361 -6.16 2.82 24.05
N GLY A 362 -6.73 2.39 25.19
CA GLY A 362 -6.94 0.99 25.57
C GLY A 362 -6.28 0.64 26.89
N GLY A 363 -7.04 0.06 27.82
CA GLY A 363 -6.63 -0.29 29.19
C GLY A 363 -6.43 -1.80 29.42
N GLY A 364 -6.22 -2.59 28.37
CA GLY A 364 -5.76 -3.98 28.48
C GLY A 364 -4.24 -4.05 28.64
N ASN A 365 -3.70 -5.29 28.71
CA ASN A 365 -2.23 -5.49 28.88
C ASN A 365 -1.43 -4.69 27.86
N SER A 366 -1.74 -4.80 26.57
CA SER A 366 -1.00 -4.10 25.50
C SER A 366 -1.01 -2.57 25.65
N GLY A 367 -2.15 -1.98 26.04
CA GLY A 367 -2.22 -0.53 26.25
C GLY A 367 -1.47 -0.06 27.48
N VAL A 368 -1.56 -0.82 28.59
CA VAL A 368 -0.82 -0.49 29.82
C VAL A 368 0.69 -0.70 29.61
N GLU A 369 1.12 -1.77 28.96
CA GLU A 369 2.53 -1.98 28.57
C GLU A 369 3.04 -0.84 27.67
N ALA A 370 2.25 -0.46 26.67
CA ALA A 370 2.56 0.66 25.79
C ALA A 370 2.72 1.98 26.56
N ALA A 371 1.83 2.26 27.49
CA ALA A 371 1.92 3.47 28.32
C ALA A 371 3.16 3.48 29.23
N ILE A 372 3.52 2.32 29.81
CA ILE A 372 4.74 2.17 30.62
C ILE A 372 5.99 2.35 29.76
N ASP A 373 6.03 1.77 28.56
CA ASP A 373 7.14 1.88 27.63
C ASP A 373 7.34 3.32 27.16
N LEU A 374 6.25 3.94 26.67
CA LEU A 374 6.25 5.34 26.22
C LEU A 374 6.63 6.33 27.35
N ALA A 375 6.23 6.09 28.58
CA ALA A 375 6.57 6.96 29.71
C ALA A 375 8.08 7.13 29.92
N ASN A 376 8.90 6.19 29.46
CA ASN A 376 10.37 6.30 29.51
C ASN A 376 10.96 7.13 28.35
N ILE A 377 10.14 7.46 27.34
CA ILE A 377 10.58 8.10 26.09
C ILE A 377 10.00 9.51 25.98
N VAL A 378 8.69 9.63 26.23
CA VAL A 378 7.92 10.87 26.03
C VAL A 378 7.90 11.75 27.29
N GLY A 379 7.43 12.97 27.17
CA GLY A 379 7.30 13.88 28.31
C GLY A 379 6.14 13.50 29.23
N HIS A 380 5.00 13.12 28.67
CA HIS A 380 3.79 12.75 29.42
C HIS A 380 2.92 11.76 28.63
N VAL A 381 2.28 10.83 29.35
CA VAL A 381 1.33 9.85 28.76
C VAL A 381 -0.02 10.02 29.44
N THR A 382 -1.10 10.10 28.66
CA THR A 382 -2.46 9.94 29.18
C THR A 382 -3.06 8.66 28.61
N LEU A 383 -3.33 7.67 29.45
CA LEU A 383 -4.00 6.44 29.07
C LEU A 383 -5.52 6.59 29.18
N PHE A 384 -6.22 6.30 28.12
CA PHE A 384 -7.69 6.34 28.04
C PHE A 384 -8.27 4.94 27.98
N GLU A 385 -9.20 4.63 28.88
CA GLU A 385 -9.94 3.37 28.86
C GLU A 385 -11.45 3.63 28.80
N PHE A 386 -12.13 2.90 27.90
CA PHE A 386 -13.58 2.97 27.72
C PHE A 386 -14.35 2.44 28.92
N ALA A 387 -13.84 1.41 29.59
CA ALA A 387 -14.46 0.81 30.77
C ALA A 387 -14.21 1.63 32.05
N SER A 388 -14.90 1.26 33.11
CA SER A 388 -14.73 1.87 34.44
C SER A 388 -13.48 1.39 35.18
N GLU A 389 -12.75 0.41 34.64
CA GLU A 389 -11.53 -0.16 35.22
C GLU A 389 -10.58 -0.62 34.12
N LEU A 390 -9.30 -0.69 34.42
CA LEU A 390 -8.30 -1.31 33.56
C LEU A 390 -8.45 -2.83 33.58
N LYS A 391 -8.29 -3.47 32.43
CA LYS A 391 -8.34 -4.94 32.26
C LYS A 391 -6.95 -5.58 32.20
N ALA A 392 -5.91 -4.80 32.40
CA ALA A 392 -4.54 -5.28 32.49
C ALA A 392 -4.29 -6.03 33.79
N ASP A 393 -3.25 -6.86 33.80
CA ASP A 393 -2.80 -7.57 34.98
C ASP A 393 -2.41 -6.62 36.12
N ASP A 394 -2.70 -6.99 37.36
CA ASP A 394 -2.46 -6.15 38.55
C ASP A 394 -1.03 -5.64 38.69
N ILE A 395 -0.05 -6.46 38.27
CA ILE A 395 1.35 -6.07 38.33
C ILE A 395 1.66 -4.91 37.35
N LEU A 396 1.06 -4.93 36.16
CA LEU A 396 1.19 -3.88 35.16
C LEU A 396 0.50 -2.61 35.63
N GLN A 397 -0.70 -2.72 36.19
CA GLN A 397 -1.42 -1.58 36.76
C GLN A 397 -0.64 -0.92 37.88
N LYS A 398 -0.08 -1.68 38.83
CA LYS A 398 0.77 -1.16 39.90
C LYS A 398 1.99 -0.43 39.36
N ARG A 399 2.62 -0.96 38.32
CA ARG A 399 3.75 -0.31 37.66
C ARG A 399 3.32 0.98 36.98
N LEU A 400 2.22 0.97 36.24
CA LEU A 400 1.67 2.16 35.57
C LEU A 400 1.42 3.31 36.56
N TYR A 401 0.68 3.02 37.64
CA TYR A 401 0.36 4.03 38.68
C TYR A 401 1.56 4.51 39.51
N SER A 402 2.71 3.83 39.42
CA SER A 402 3.94 4.29 40.06
C SER A 402 4.69 5.33 39.25
N LEU A 403 4.29 5.60 38.02
CA LEU A 403 4.95 6.55 37.11
C LEU A 403 4.36 7.95 37.32
N SER A 404 5.23 8.94 37.52
CA SER A 404 4.82 10.32 37.81
C SER A 404 4.38 11.13 36.57
N ASN A 405 4.69 10.63 35.39
CA ASN A 405 4.35 11.25 34.11
C ASN A 405 3.28 10.47 33.34
N VAL A 406 2.44 9.72 34.04
CA VAL A 406 1.33 8.98 33.46
C VAL A 406 0.03 9.32 34.18
N ASP A 407 -0.98 9.73 33.41
CA ASP A 407 -2.35 9.87 33.89
C ASP A 407 -3.25 8.79 33.28
N VAL A 408 -4.28 8.36 34.04
CA VAL A 408 -5.25 7.36 33.59
C VAL A 408 -6.65 7.96 33.65
N ILE A 409 -7.34 7.95 32.50
CA ILE A 409 -8.73 8.41 32.39
C ILE A 409 -9.60 7.21 32.02
N LEU A 410 -10.42 6.80 32.96
CA LEU A 410 -11.41 5.72 32.80
C LEU A 410 -12.75 6.27 32.31
N ASN A 411 -13.64 5.40 31.84
CA ASN A 411 -14.95 5.76 31.30
C ASN A 411 -14.84 6.78 30.14
N ALA A 412 -13.79 6.74 29.37
CA ALA A 412 -13.50 7.69 28.30
C ALA A 412 -13.65 7.05 26.92
N GLN A 413 -14.55 7.56 26.12
CA GLN A 413 -14.72 7.14 24.74
C GLN A 413 -14.10 8.17 23.80
N THR A 414 -13.02 7.83 23.12
CA THR A 414 -12.48 8.67 22.04
C THR A 414 -13.51 8.83 20.94
N THR A 415 -13.80 10.07 20.55
CA THR A 415 -14.83 10.38 19.55
C THR A 415 -14.28 11.09 18.31
N GLU A 416 -13.12 11.74 18.42
CA GLU A 416 -12.50 12.47 17.31
C GLU A 416 -11.00 12.70 17.58
N VAL A 417 -10.20 12.61 16.54
CA VAL A 417 -8.81 13.04 16.52
C VAL A 417 -8.73 14.38 15.82
N ILE A 418 -8.10 15.37 16.44
CA ILE A 418 -8.03 16.73 15.89
C ILE A 418 -6.60 17.16 15.59
N GLY A 419 -6.45 17.96 14.53
CA GLY A 419 -5.16 18.43 14.06
C GLY A 419 -5.30 19.39 12.89
N LYS A 420 -4.16 19.84 12.36
CA LYS A 420 -4.07 20.57 11.10
C LYS A 420 -3.18 19.79 10.12
N ASP A 421 -1.87 19.94 10.23
CA ASP A 421 -0.90 19.15 9.43
C ASP A 421 -0.54 17.83 10.13
N LYS A 422 -0.72 17.79 11.45
CA LYS A 422 -0.48 16.65 12.35
C LYS A 422 -1.43 16.73 13.54
N VAL A 423 -1.52 15.67 14.32
CA VAL A 423 -2.29 15.64 15.56
C VAL A 423 -1.84 16.77 16.47
N ASN A 424 -2.81 17.50 17.02
CA ASN A 424 -2.62 18.48 18.08
C ASN A 424 -3.58 18.28 19.26
N GLY A 425 -4.43 17.26 19.21
CA GLY A 425 -5.36 16.92 20.29
C GLY A 425 -6.35 15.83 19.90
N MET A 426 -7.22 15.52 20.83
CA MET A 426 -8.37 14.65 20.60
C MET A 426 -9.58 15.06 21.45
N ILE A 427 -10.76 14.64 21.02
CA ILE A 427 -12.02 14.79 21.76
C ILE A 427 -12.45 13.42 22.28
N TYR A 428 -12.80 13.35 23.54
CA TYR A 428 -13.40 12.17 24.15
C TYR A 428 -14.67 12.51 24.91
N LEU A 429 -15.59 11.56 24.96
CA LEU A 429 -16.80 11.60 25.78
C LEU A 429 -16.47 11.01 27.15
N ASP A 430 -16.61 11.78 28.19
CA ASP A 430 -16.67 11.27 29.57
C ASP A 430 -18.03 10.59 29.75
N ARG A 431 -18.02 9.28 29.87
CA ARG A 431 -19.24 8.45 29.91
C ARG A 431 -19.99 8.52 31.24
N ILE A 432 -19.41 9.14 32.28
CA ILE A 432 -20.08 9.38 33.57
C ILE A 432 -20.86 10.66 33.48
N SER A 433 -20.23 11.78 33.10
CA SER A 433 -20.89 13.09 32.97
C SER A 433 -21.65 13.26 31.67
N ASN A 434 -21.40 12.40 30.67
CA ASN A 434 -21.89 12.51 29.28
C ASN A 434 -21.50 13.83 28.60
N GLU A 435 -20.35 14.38 28.99
CA GLU A 435 -19.77 15.59 28.41
C GLU A 435 -18.59 15.28 27.48
N LYS A 436 -18.52 16.00 26.37
CA LYS A 436 -17.34 15.96 25.50
C LYS A 436 -16.26 16.84 26.09
N LYS A 437 -15.04 16.27 26.18
CA LYS A 437 -13.85 16.95 26.67
C LYS A 437 -12.77 16.91 25.60
N THR A 438 -11.99 17.98 25.50
CA THR A 438 -10.84 18.08 24.58
C THR A 438 -9.56 18.02 25.39
N ILE A 439 -8.58 17.29 24.86
CA ILE A 439 -7.23 17.26 25.41
C ILE A 439 -6.23 17.62 24.32
N GLU A 440 -5.30 18.50 24.64
CA GLU A 440 -4.18 18.86 23.77
C GLU A 440 -3.04 17.83 23.93
N LEU A 441 -2.57 17.29 22.81
CA LEU A 441 -1.51 16.30 22.76
C LEU A 441 -0.93 16.20 21.33
N GLU A 442 0.24 15.61 21.19
CA GLU A 442 0.99 15.61 19.94
C GLU A 442 1.07 14.22 19.28
N GLY A 443 0.51 13.18 19.95
CA GLY A 443 0.46 11.83 19.41
C GLY A 443 -0.58 10.96 20.10
N ILE A 444 -1.12 9.99 19.37
CA ILE A 444 -2.14 9.04 19.84
C ILE A 444 -1.70 7.63 19.43
N PHE A 445 -1.51 6.76 20.43
CA PHE A 445 -1.20 5.35 20.24
C PHE A 445 -2.44 4.50 20.48
N ILE A 446 -2.96 3.88 19.43
CA ILE A 446 -4.19 3.07 19.50
C ILE A 446 -3.82 1.63 19.83
N GLN A 447 -4.19 1.16 21.03
CA GLN A 447 -3.83 -0.14 21.60
C GLN A 447 -5.07 -0.94 22.03
N ILE A 448 -6.07 -1.01 21.12
CA ILE A 448 -7.34 -1.72 21.36
C ILE A 448 -7.38 -3.14 20.78
N GLY A 449 -6.21 -3.66 20.40
CA GLY A 449 -5.98 -5.03 19.98
C GLY A 449 -5.60 -5.20 18.52
N LEU A 450 -5.21 -6.42 18.20
CA LEU A 450 -4.90 -6.91 16.85
C LEU A 450 -6.02 -7.85 16.38
N LEU A 451 -6.24 -7.88 15.08
CA LEU A 451 -7.15 -8.79 14.39
C LEU A 451 -6.30 -9.68 13.46
N PRO A 452 -5.99 -10.91 13.84
CA PRO A 452 -5.28 -11.84 12.96
C PRO A 452 -6.09 -12.11 11.69
N ASN A 453 -5.40 -12.23 10.54
CA ASN A 453 -6.05 -12.50 9.26
C ASN A 453 -6.23 -14.02 9.09
N THR A 454 -7.18 -14.62 9.82
CA THR A 454 -7.40 -16.07 9.96
C THR A 454 -8.77 -16.53 9.50
N ASP A 455 -9.64 -15.66 8.99
CA ASP A 455 -11.04 -16.01 8.65
C ASP A 455 -11.11 -17.22 7.70
N PHE A 456 -10.20 -17.33 6.73
CA PHE A 456 -10.14 -18.37 5.72
C PHE A 456 -9.67 -19.75 6.24
N VAL A 457 -9.08 -19.81 7.44
CA VAL A 457 -8.60 -21.04 8.09
C VAL A 457 -9.34 -21.36 9.40
N LYS A 458 -10.37 -20.59 9.74
CA LYS A 458 -11.08 -20.67 11.02
C LYS A 458 -11.64 -22.06 11.36
N ASN A 459 -12.01 -22.84 10.34
CA ASN A 459 -12.55 -24.20 10.51
C ASN A 459 -11.52 -25.29 10.17
N THR A 460 -10.26 -24.91 9.95
CA THR A 460 -9.22 -25.82 9.45
C THR A 460 -8.14 -26.08 10.50
N VAL A 461 -7.86 -25.10 11.36
CA VAL A 461 -6.82 -25.17 12.40
C VAL A 461 -7.33 -24.61 13.73
N ASP A 462 -6.67 -24.97 14.82
CA ASP A 462 -6.96 -24.43 16.15
C ASP A 462 -6.53 -22.98 16.26
N LEU A 463 -7.46 -22.14 16.74
CA LEU A 463 -7.22 -20.72 16.98
C LEU A 463 -7.24 -20.42 18.48
N SER A 464 -6.45 -19.43 18.90
CA SER A 464 -6.51 -18.88 20.25
C SER A 464 -7.84 -18.11 20.46
N LYS A 465 -8.15 -17.75 21.71
CA LYS A 465 -9.29 -16.89 22.04
C LYS A 465 -9.23 -15.50 21.37
N PHE A 466 -8.08 -15.12 20.84
CA PHE A 466 -7.86 -13.87 20.11
C PHE A 466 -7.88 -14.06 18.58
N GLY A 467 -8.14 -15.28 18.09
CA GLY A 467 -8.21 -15.61 16.68
C GLY A 467 -6.86 -15.90 16.02
N GLU A 468 -5.77 -15.99 16.79
CA GLU A 468 -4.42 -16.32 16.28
C GLU A 468 -4.29 -17.82 16.03
N ILE A 469 -3.53 -18.23 15.01
CA ILE A 469 -3.22 -19.64 14.77
C ILE A 469 -2.31 -20.16 15.88
N MET A 470 -2.74 -21.22 16.55
CA MET A 470 -1.93 -21.93 17.54
C MET A 470 -0.87 -22.77 16.84
N ILE A 471 0.39 -22.60 17.21
CA ILE A 471 1.53 -23.31 16.62
C ILE A 471 2.41 -23.96 17.68
N ASP A 472 3.10 -25.03 17.29
CA ASP A 472 4.14 -25.65 18.08
C ASP A 472 5.53 -24.97 17.90
N ASN A 473 6.57 -25.56 18.49
CA ASN A 473 7.94 -25.07 18.40
C ASN A 473 8.54 -25.17 16.98
N HIS A 474 7.91 -25.88 16.06
CA HIS A 474 8.29 -26.02 14.66
C HIS A 474 7.42 -25.18 13.73
N ASN A 475 6.57 -24.29 14.27
CA ASN A 475 5.57 -23.50 13.56
C ASN A 475 4.47 -24.35 12.89
N GLN A 476 4.31 -25.62 13.26
CA GLN A 476 3.23 -26.48 12.78
C GLN A 476 1.94 -26.15 13.52
N SER A 477 0.84 -26.06 12.78
CA SER A 477 -0.51 -25.91 13.34
C SER A 477 -1.07 -27.26 13.82
N SER A 478 -2.32 -27.26 14.29
CA SER A 478 -3.04 -28.51 14.64
C SER A 478 -3.28 -29.42 13.42
N LEU A 479 -3.16 -28.92 12.18
CA LEU A 479 -3.30 -29.71 10.96
C LEU A 479 -1.92 -30.07 10.38
N PRO A 480 -1.53 -31.36 10.33
CA PRO A 480 -0.24 -31.79 9.82
C PRO A 480 0.00 -31.37 8.36
N GLY A 481 1.14 -30.68 8.11
CA GLY A 481 1.52 -30.13 6.83
C GLY A 481 1.09 -28.67 6.62
N LEU A 482 0.29 -28.10 7.55
CA LEU A 482 -0.01 -26.69 7.60
C LEU A 482 0.81 -26.02 8.71
N PHE A 483 1.59 -25.04 8.33
CA PHE A 483 2.46 -24.22 9.18
C PHE A 483 1.95 -22.79 9.21
N ALA A 484 2.36 -22.01 10.21
CA ALA A 484 2.05 -20.59 10.26
C ALA A 484 3.21 -19.79 10.85
N ALA A 485 3.34 -18.51 10.44
CA ALA A 485 4.44 -17.66 10.87
C ALA A 485 4.05 -16.18 10.95
N GLY A 486 4.72 -15.46 11.86
CA GLY A 486 4.53 -14.03 12.06
C GLY A 486 3.27 -13.67 12.83
N ASP A 487 2.75 -12.47 12.61
CA ASP A 487 1.72 -11.84 13.46
C ASP A 487 0.38 -12.57 13.46
N VAL A 488 0.13 -13.46 12.52
CA VAL A 488 -1.06 -14.31 12.46
C VAL A 488 -1.09 -15.41 13.51
N THR A 489 0.03 -15.69 14.16
CA THR A 489 0.24 -16.78 15.11
C THR A 489 0.24 -16.32 16.56
N THR A 490 0.28 -17.28 17.50
CA THR A 490 0.43 -17.03 18.95
C THR A 490 1.84 -16.61 19.37
N VAL A 491 2.78 -16.40 18.44
CA VAL A 491 4.13 -15.90 18.74
C VAL A 491 4.04 -14.50 19.36
N PRO A 492 4.67 -14.28 20.52
CA PRO A 492 4.71 -12.95 21.15
C PRO A 492 5.58 -11.99 20.35
N TYR A 493 5.42 -10.67 20.64
CA TYR A 493 6.21 -9.59 20.05
C TYR A 493 6.11 -9.51 18.52
N LYS A 494 5.04 -8.91 18.03
CA LYS A 494 4.75 -8.71 16.60
C LYS A 494 5.73 -7.68 15.98
N GLN A 495 6.88 -8.15 15.50
CA GLN A 495 7.97 -7.35 14.94
C GLN A 495 8.44 -7.93 13.60
N ILE A 496 8.94 -7.08 12.69
CA ILE A 496 9.42 -7.50 11.36
C ILE A 496 10.49 -8.60 11.47
N ILE A 497 11.48 -8.41 12.33
CA ILE A 497 12.59 -9.36 12.48
C ILE A 497 12.13 -10.70 13.07
N ILE A 498 11.16 -10.69 13.99
CA ILE A 498 10.58 -11.90 14.56
C ILE A 498 9.77 -12.63 13.50
N ALA A 499 8.92 -11.91 12.74
CA ALA A 499 8.13 -12.48 11.66
C ALA A 499 9.03 -13.16 10.61
N MET A 500 10.16 -12.56 10.25
CA MET A 500 11.14 -13.16 9.32
C MET A 500 11.77 -14.42 9.92
N GLY A 501 12.16 -14.42 11.18
CA GLY A 501 12.70 -15.58 11.88
C GLY A 501 11.69 -16.74 11.94
N GLU A 502 10.42 -16.42 12.24
CA GLU A 502 9.33 -17.40 12.25
C GLU A 502 9.04 -17.95 10.83
N GLY A 503 9.09 -17.11 9.79
CA GLY A 503 8.96 -17.56 8.40
C GLY A 503 10.04 -18.56 7.99
N ALA A 504 11.29 -18.28 8.34
CA ALA A 504 12.41 -19.20 8.10
C ALA A 504 12.18 -20.54 8.86
N LYS A 505 11.76 -20.48 10.12
CA LYS A 505 11.49 -21.66 10.94
C LYS A 505 10.32 -22.50 10.40
N ALA A 506 9.22 -21.86 9.97
CA ALA A 506 8.09 -22.52 9.34
C ALA A 506 8.49 -23.26 8.05
N SER A 507 9.34 -22.63 7.22
CA SER A 507 9.89 -23.25 6.00
C SER A 507 10.73 -24.50 6.32
N LEU A 508 11.57 -24.43 7.35
CA LEU A 508 12.36 -25.60 7.80
C LEU A 508 11.45 -26.73 8.31
N GLY A 509 10.40 -26.39 9.07
CA GLY A 509 9.39 -27.35 9.52
C GLY A 509 8.63 -27.98 8.34
N ALA A 510 8.24 -27.19 7.34
CA ALA A 510 7.60 -27.69 6.13
C ALA A 510 8.53 -28.62 5.32
N PHE A 511 9.82 -28.30 5.22
CA PHE A 511 10.80 -29.19 4.61
C PHE A 511 10.91 -30.52 5.36
N ASP A 512 11.01 -30.49 6.69
CA ASP A 512 11.06 -31.70 7.52
C ASP A 512 9.80 -32.56 7.38
N TYR A 513 8.66 -31.94 7.17
CA TYR A 513 7.41 -32.65 6.90
C TYR A 513 7.46 -33.32 5.51
N LEU A 514 7.87 -32.59 4.47
CA LEU A 514 7.90 -33.07 3.08
C LEU A 514 8.84 -34.26 2.88
N ILE A 515 10.03 -34.27 3.51
CA ILE A 515 11.00 -35.37 3.36
C ILE A 515 10.56 -36.66 4.06
N ARG A 516 9.47 -36.62 4.85
CA ARG A 516 8.92 -37.78 5.55
C ARG A 516 7.63 -38.33 4.91
N GLN A 517 7.14 -37.64 3.85
CA GLN A 517 6.04 -38.08 3.00
C GLN A 517 6.54 -38.98 1.88
#